data_25f33707e210de6bf98e16c0c2b595ce
#
_entry.id   25f33707e210de6bf98e16c0c2b595ce
#
_cell.length_a   1.000
_cell.length_b   1.000
_cell.length_c   1.000
_cell.angle_alpha   90.00
_cell.angle_beta   90.00
_cell.angle_gamma   90.00
#
_symmetry.space_group_name_H-M   'P 1'
#
loop_
_entity.id
_entity.type
_entity.pdbx_description
1 polymer ?
#
loop_
_entity_poly.entity_id
_entity_poly.type
_entity_poly.pdbx_seq_one_letter_code
_entity_poly.pdbx_strand_id
1 'polypeptide(L)'
;MKKGDEIIIGPYTLVSKELMPNDKVRLETKSDKDKKAENIGISSATWSLFGVVWPSSEVLANFIFDYDFKNKRILEVGCGIGLSSLILNRLNADITATDYHPEAEKFLDINTELNKDDEIPFVRTCWSNEYQEELGKFDLIIGSDLLYERDHAILLSNFINAHANDKAMVILVNPNRGYQAKFTKQMETFGFVCSFIEPQNTDFLQEPYKGKIFKYSRE
;
A
#
# COMPACT_ATOMS: atom_id res chain seq x y z
N MET A 1 9.84 22.26 1.01
CA MET A 1 10.98 21.38 1.36
C MET A 1 12.25 22.20 1.45
N LYS A 2 13.00 22.10 2.54
CA LYS A 2 14.36 22.65 2.58
C LYS A 2 15.25 21.75 1.71
N LYS A 3 16.21 22.36 0.99
CA LYS A 3 17.22 21.64 0.20
C LYS A 3 18.00 20.73 1.16
N GLY A 4 17.71 19.44 1.18
CA GLY A 4 18.26 18.46 2.13
C GLY A 4 17.24 17.43 2.58
N ASP A 5 15.94 17.64 2.34
CA ASP A 5 14.86 16.72 2.70
C ASP A 5 14.43 15.88 1.47
N GLU A 6 15.36 15.56 0.58
CA GLU A 6 15.06 14.64 -0.52
C GLU A 6 14.73 13.28 0.05
N ILE A 7 13.44 12.95 0.01
CA ILE A 7 13.03 11.55 0.08
C ILE A 7 13.48 10.97 -1.25
N ILE A 8 14.55 10.21 -1.20
CA ILE A 8 15.11 9.58 -2.37
C ILE A 8 14.14 8.48 -2.83
N ILE A 9 13.18 8.85 -3.67
CA ILE A 9 12.25 7.89 -4.31
C ILE A 9 13.00 7.08 -5.38
N GLY A 10 14.02 7.66 -6.02
CA GLY A 10 14.82 7.03 -7.07
C GLY A 10 15.59 5.76 -6.69
N PRO A 11 16.14 5.62 -5.47
CA PRO A 11 16.82 4.40 -5.05
C PRO A 11 15.92 3.21 -4.78
N TYR A 12 14.61 3.39 -4.59
CA TYR A 12 13.75 2.24 -4.28
C TYR A 12 13.76 1.18 -5.38
N THR A 13 13.82 1.58 -6.63
CA THR A 13 13.97 0.62 -7.73
C THR A 13 15.36 -0.02 -7.74
N LEU A 14 16.41 0.70 -7.36
CA LEU A 14 17.77 0.18 -7.23
C LEU A 14 17.91 -0.63 -5.94
N VAL A 15 17.39 -0.14 -4.83
CA VAL A 15 17.39 -0.80 -3.53
C VAL A 15 16.54 -2.08 -3.58
N SER A 16 15.38 -2.06 -4.18
CA SER A 16 14.59 -3.29 -4.38
C SER A 16 15.31 -4.29 -5.29
N LYS A 17 16.15 -3.84 -6.23
CA LYS A 17 17.03 -4.73 -7.01
C LYS A 17 18.24 -5.25 -6.23
N GLU A 18 18.79 -4.44 -5.35
CA GLU A 18 19.92 -4.81 -4.50
C GLU A 18 19.48 -5.63 -3.29
N LEU A 19 18.25 -5.40 -2.81
CA LEU A 19 17.65 -6.12 -1.68
C LEU A 19 16.91 -7.39 -2.11
N MET A 20 16.49 -7.50 -3.34
CA MET A 20 16.19 -8.81 -3.91
C MET A 20 17.47 -9.62 -3.78
N PRO A 21 17.54 -10.56 -2.80
CA PRO A 21 18.78 -11.27 -2.58
C PRO A 21 19.17 -11.89 -3.89
N ASN A 22 20.10 -11.24 -4.53
CA ASN A 22 20.84 -11.70 -5.68
C ASN A 22 20.02 -12.45 -6.71
N ASP A 23 20.56 -12.56 -7.87
CA ASP A 23 20.25 -13.57 -8.88
C ASP A 23 19.94 -14.97 -8.32
N LYS A 24 20.25 -15.30 -7.06
CA LYS A 24 19.83 -16.53 -6.37
C LYS A 24 18.31 -16.69 -6.21
N VAL A 25 17.54 -15.61 -6.01
CA VAL A 25 16.06 -15.70 -6.04
C VAL A 25 15.57 -15.85 -7.49
N ARG A 26 16.28 -15.30 -8.45
CA ARG A 26 16.03 -15.52 -9.88
C ARG A 26 16.47 -16.91 -10.35
N LEU A 27 17.40 -17.54 -9.64
CA LEU A 27 17.85 -18.91 -9.90
C LEU A 27 16.97 -19.97 -9.23
N GLU A 28 16.03 -19.57 -8.34
CA GLU A 28 14.98 -20.48 -7.88
C GLU A 28 14.16 -20.91 -9.10
N THR A 29 14.01 -22.21 -9.28
CA THR A 29 13.18 -22.74 -10.37
C THR A 29 11.75 -22.25 -10.20
N LYS A 30 10.99 -22.14 -11.29
CA LYS A 30 9.56 -21.80 -11.22
C LYS A 30 8.82 -22.73 -10.25
N SER A 31 9.20 -24.02 -10.21
CA SER A 31 8.65 -25.03 -9.31
C SER A 31 8.96 -24.74 -7.83
N ASP A 32 10.12 -24.19 -7.50
CA ASP A 32 10.48 -23.87 -6.12
C ASP A 32 9.75 -22.60 -5.63
N LYS A 33 9.56 -21.61 -6.51
CA LYS A 33 8.73 -20.43 -6.24
C LYS A 33 7.27 -20.80 -6.05
N ASP A 34 6.75 -21.69 -6.89
CA ASP A 34 5.37 -22.16 -6.79
C ASP A 34 5.14 -22.90 -5.46
N LYS A 35 6.08 -23.75 -5.03
CA LYS A 35 6.01 -24.43 -3.74
C LYS A 35 6.09 -23.51 -2.54
N LYS A 36 6.96 -22.50 -2.59
CA LYS A 36 7.03 -21.48 -1.51
C LYS A 36 5.74 -20.69 -1.41
N ALA A 37 5.22 -20.20 -2.53
CA ALA A 37 3.98 -19.43 -2.59
C ALA A 37 2.79 -20.27 -2.10
N GLU A 38 2.69 -21.53 -2.53
CA GLU A 38 1.64 -22.46 -2.17
C GLU A 38 1.65 -22.77 -0.66
N ASN A 39 2.82 -22.99 -0.07
CA ASN A 39 2.98 -23.26 1.37
C ASN A 39 2.53 -22.12 2.29
N ILE A 40 2.51 -20.89 1.79
CA ILE A 40 2.08 -19.70 2.55
C ILE A 40 0.76 -19.13 2.02
N GLY A 41 0.09 -19.84 1.10
CA GLY A 41 -1.21 -19.45 0.54
C GLY A 41 -1.18 -18.27 -0.42
N ILE A 42 -0.01 -17.93 -0.98
CA ILE A 42 0.13 -16.87 -1.98
C ILE A 42 0.26 -17.52 -3.36
N SER A 43 -0.53 -17.07 -4.33
CA SER A 43 -0.43 -17.58 -5.69
C SER A 43 0.95 -17.22 -6.30
N SER A 44 1.48 -18.07 -7.15
CA SER A 44 2.73 -17.81 -7.86
C SER A 44 2.71 -16.53 -8.70
N ALA A 45 1.52 -16.13 -9.16
CA ALA A 45 1.30 -14.88 -9.87
C ALA A 45 1.45 -13.67 -8.93
N THR A 46 0.87 -13.74 -7.75
CA THR A 46 0.93 -12.67 -6.73
C THR A 46 2.33 -12.55 -6.14
N TRP A 47 3.02 -13.68 -5.92
CA TRP A 47 4.39 -13.71 -5.41
C TRP A 47 5.36 -12.87 -6.26
N SER A 48 5.22 -12.94 -7.57
CA SER A 48 6.09 -12.20 -8.50
C SER A 48 5.80 -10.70 -8.58
N LEU A 49 4.71 -10.23 -7.98
CA LEU A 49 4.32 -8.81 -7.98
C LEU A 49 4.98 -8.02 -6.85
N PHE A 50 5.50 -8.69 -5.83
CA PHE A 50 6.17 -8.04 -4.71
C PHE A 50 7.55 -7.46 -5.10
N GLY A 51 7.97 -6.41 -4.41
CA GLY A 51 9.29 -5.78 -4.60
C GLY A 51 9.39 -4.82 -5.78
N VAL A 52 8.25 -4.45 -6.37
CA VAL A 52 8.15 -3.51 -7.48
C VAL A 52 7.53 -2.19 -7.00
N VAL A 53 8.10 -1.07 -7.46
CA VAL A 53 7.45 0.24 -7.32
C VAL A 53 6.41 0.36 -8.42
N TRP A 54 5.16 0.24 -8.05
CA TRP A 54 4.05 0.38 -9.00
C TRP A 54 3.72 1.87 -9.23
N PRO A 55 3.34 2.28 -10.45
CA PRO A 55 2.96 3.67 -10.73
C PRO A 55 1.89 4.22 -9.77
N SER A 56 0.94 3.39 -9.35
CA SER A 56 -0.08 3.78 -8.38
C SER A 56 0.50 4.08 -7.00
N SER A 57 1.57 3.40 -6.57
CA SER A 57 2.22 3.68 -5.30
C SER A 57 2.98 5.01 -5.35
N GLU A 58 3.61 5.34 -6.48
CA GLU A 58 4.26 6.64 -6.67
C GLU A 58 3.23 7.78 -6.68
N VAL A 59 2.06 7.58 -7.32
CA VAL A 59 0.96 8.55 -7.31
C VAL A 59 0.41 8.74 -5.89
N LEU A 60 0.21 7.64 -5.12
CA LEU A 60 -0.23 7.72 -3.73
C LEU A 60 0.79 8.47 -2.88
N ALA A 61 2.07 8.13 -3.00
CA ALA A 61 3.16 8.74 -2.26
C ALA A 61 3.25 10.26 -2.51
N ASN A 62 3.17 10.69 -3.75
CA ASN A 62 3.14 12.10 -4.10
C ASN A 62 1.87 12.81 -3.60
N PHE A 63 0.72 12.14 -3.67
CA PHE A 63 -0.53 12.70 -3.17
C PHE A 63 -0.54 12.87 -1.66
N ILE A 64 -0.07 11.85 -0.91
CA ILE A 64 -0.10 11.86 0.55
C ILE A 64 0.93 12.83 1.14
N PHE A 65 2.00 13.13 0.42
CA PHE A 65 3.02 14.07 0.84
C PHE A 65 2.45 15.47 1.15
N ASP A 66 1.48 15.93 0.36
CA ASP A 66 0.82 17.23 0.53
C ASP A 66 -0.54 17.12 1.25
N TYR A 67 -0.90 15.92 1.71
CA TYR A 67 -2.19 15.69 2.37
C TYR A 67 -2.16 16.09 3.85
N ASP A 68 -3.25 16.67 4.35
CA ASP A 68 -3.40 16.98 5.78
C ASP A 68 -3.76 15.73 6.59
N PHE A 69 -2.74 15.11 7.15
CA PHE A 69 -2.86 13.95 8.03
C PHE A 69 -2.62 14.25 9.51
N LYS A 70 -2.49 15.52 9.88
CA LYS A 70 -2.17 15.92 11.26
C LYS A 70 -3.17 15.36 12.27
N ASN A 71 -2.65 14.77 13.34
CA ASN A 71 -3.40 14.12 14.41
C ASN A 71 -4.28 12.94 13.93
N LYS A 72 -3.93 12.29 12.84
CA LYS A 72 -4.60 11.08 12.34
C LYS A 72 -3.74 9.86 12.59
N ARG A 73 -4.37 8.81 13.08
CA ARG A 73 -3.79 7.47 13.06
C ARG A 73 -4.01 6.86 11.69
N ILE A 74 -2.93 6.44 11.03
CA ILE A 74 -2.92 6.06 9.61
C ILE A 74 -2.60 4.59 9.45
N LEU A 75 -3.30 3.91 8.54
CA LEU A 75 -3.02 2.54 8.12
C LEU A 75 -2.71 2.53 6.62
N GLU A 76 -1.57 1.98 6.22
CA GLU A 76 -1.36 1.58 4.82
C GLU A 76 -1.70 0.09 4.65
N VAL A 77 -2.62 -0.22 3.73
CA VAL A 77 -3.01 -1.58 3.39
C VAL A 77 -2.35 -2.02 2.10
N GLY A 78 -1.72 -3.20 2.12
CA GLY A 78 -0.97 -3.72 0.97
C GLY A 78 0.21 -2.81 0.62
N CYS A 79 1.04 -2.48 1.60
CA CYS A 79 2.10 -1.48 1.47
C CYS A 79 3.20 -1.89 0.46
N GLY A 80 3.36 -3.18 0.14
CA GLY A 80 4.44 -3.67 -0.69
C GLY A 80 5.81 -3.32 -0.08
N ILE A 81 6.56 -2.46 -0.76
CA ILE A 81 7.85 -1.98 -0.26
C ILE A 81 7.74 -0.75 0.66
N GLY A 82 6.53 -0.27 0.95
CA GLY A 82 6.24 0.75 1.95
C GLY A 82 6.52 2.19 1.53
N LEU A 83 6.43 2.53 0.24
CA LEU A 83 6.79 3.87 -0.25
C LEU A 83 6.01 5.00 0.45
N SER A 84 4.68 4.88 0.57
CA SER A 84 3.85 5.89 1.25
C SER A 84 4.10 5.90 2.76
N SER A 85 4.29 4.71 3.37
CA SER A 85 4.63 4.60 4.79
C SER A 85 5.95 5.27 5.12
N LEU A 86 6.98 5.12 4.28
CA LEU A 86 8.28 5.78 4.46
C LEU A 86 8.16 7.31 4.39
N ILE A 87 7.35 7.83 3.47
CA ILE A 87 7.09 9.28 3.36
C ILE A 87 6.37 9.79 4.61
N LEU A 88 5.31 9.12 5.04
CA LEU A 88 4.55 9.50 6.23
C LEU A 88 5.41 9.42 7.49
N ASN A 89 6.23 8.38 7.64
CA ASN A 89 7.16 8.23 8.74
C ASN A 89 8.17 9.40 8.81
N ARG A 90 8.77 9.76 7.66
CA ARG A 90 9.66 10.91 7.54
C ARG A 90 8.99 12.23 7.95
N LEU A 91 7.69 12.34 7.73
CA LEU A 91 6.88 13.49 8.12
C LEU A 91 6.33 13.39 9.56
N ASN A 92 6.78 12.41 10.34
CA ASN A 92 6.38 12.14 11.73
C ASN A 92 4.87 11.87 11.88
N ALA A 93 4.27 11.18 10.92
CA ALA A 93 2.89 10.71 11.01
C ALA A 93 2.79 9.44 11.88
N ASP A 94 1.64 9.25 12.53
CA ASP A 94 1.30 7.99 13.22
C ASP A 94 0.84 6.96 12.17
N ILE A 95 1.80 6.27 11.54
CA ILE A 95 1.60 5.30 10.46
C ILE A 95 1.85 3.87 10.92
N THR A 96 0.95 2.97 10.55
CA THR A 96 1.14 1.51 10.63
C THR A 96 1.04 0.95 9.21
N ALA A 97 1.99 0.11 8.81
CA ALA A 97 2.00 -0.55 7.52
C ALA A 97 1.49 -2.00 7.62
N THR A 98 0.79 -2.47 6.60
CA THR A 98 0.34 -3.86 6.52
C THR A 98 0.51 -4.44 5.13
N ASP A 99 0.84 -5.72 5.07
CA ASP A 99 0.87 -6.49 3.82
C ASP A 99 0.65 -7.97 4.11
N TYR A 100 0.30 -8.72 3.08
CA TYR A 100 0.19 -10.18 3.16
C TYR A 100 1.51 -10.89 2.85
N HIS A 101 2.37 -10.25 2.04
CA HIS A 101 3.62 -10.84 1.60
C HIS A 101 4.61 -11.02 2.77
N PRO A 102 5.21 -12.20 2.96
CA PRO A 102 6.05 -12.49 4.13
C PRO A 102 7.37 -11.69 4.16
N GLU A 103 7.83 -11.18 3.03
CA GLU A 103 9.05 -10.37 2.93
C GLU A 103 8.79 -8.86 3.12
N ALA A 104 7.51 -8.43 3.25
CA ALA A 104 7.19 -7.00 3.28
C ALA A 104 7.78 -6.29 4.51
N GLU A 105 7.67 -6.88 5.70
CA GLU A 105 8.27 -6.35 6.93
C GLU A 105 9.76 -6.12 6.77
N LYS A 106 10.48 -7.13 6.32
CA LYS A 106 11.94 -7.05 6.10
C LYS A 106 12.33 -5.97 5.09
N PHE A 107 11.56 -5.82 4.00
CA PHE A 107 11.80 -4.75 3.02
C PHE A 107 11.54 -3.37 3.61
N LEU A 108 10.50 -3.24 4.43
CA LEU A 108 10.20 -2.00 5.12
C LEU A 108 11.33 -1.61 6.07
N ASP A 109 11.82 -2.54 6.91
CA ASP A 109 12.93 -2.33 7.84
C ASP A 109 14.19 -1.86 7.11
N ILE A 110 14.58 -2.57 6.06
CA ILE A 110 15.75 -2.20 5.27
C ILE A 110 15.60 -0.80 4.65
N ASN A 111 14.39 -0.48 4.16
CA ASN A 111 14.13 0.82 3.57
C ASN A 111 14.13 1.94 4.62
N THR A 112 13.65 1.71 5.85
CA THR A 112 13.76 2.66 6.96
C THR A 112 15.21 2.89 7.38
N GLU A 113 16.01 1.83 7.50
CA GLU A 113 17.44 1.93 7.79
C GLU A 113 18.22 2.73 6.74
N LEU A 114 17.95 2.48 5.44
CA LEU A 114 18.57 3.21 4.33
C LEU A 114 18.24 4.71 4.35
N ASN A 115 17.04 5.04 4.77
CA ASN A 115 16.59 6.41 4.91
C ASN A 115 17.00 7.05 6.24
N LYS A 116 17.56 6.29 7.18
CA LYS A 116 17.92 6.73 8.55
C LYS A 116 16.71 7.31 9.29
N ASP A 117 15.57 6.70 9.09
CA ASP A 117 14.31 7.03 9.75
C ASP A 117 14.01 6.05 10.89
N ASP A 118 13.06 6.39 11.73
CA ASP A 118 12.57 5.51 12.80
C ASP A 118 11.85 4.30 12.21
N GLU A 119 11.80 3.20 12.97
CA GLU A 119 11.08 1.99 12.62
C GLU A 119 9.58 2.26 12.42
N ILE A 120 9.00 1.65 11.38
CA ILE A 120 7.56 1.75 11.08
C ILE A 120 6.86 0.52 11.64
N PRO A 121 5.84 0.66 12.52
CA PRO A 121 5.04 -0.47 12.96
C PRO A 121 4.45 -1.24 11.78
N PHE A 122 4.69 -2.55 11.74
CA PHE A 122 4.21 -3.44 10.70
C PHE A 122 3.37 -4.58 11.27
N VAL A 123 2.25 -4.89 10.62
CA VAL A 123 1.44 -6.07 10.94
C VAL A 123 1.15 -6.85 9.67
N ARG A 124 1.56 -8.11 9.63
CA ARG A 124 1.24 -8.99 8.52
C ARG A 124 -0.23 -9.37 8.55
N THR A 125 -1.01 -8.99 7.54
CA THR A 125 -2.45 -9.19 7.50
C THR A 125 -2.92 -9.96 6.28
N CYS A 126 -4.04 -10.67 6.44
CA CYS A 126 -4.82 -11.24 5.36
C CYS A 126 -6.24 -10.64 5.44
N TRP A 127 -6.75 -10.06 4.36
CA TRP A 127 -8.08 -9.44 4.36
C TRP A 127 -9.24 -10.43 4.53
N SER A 128 -9.01 -11.73 4.45
CA SER A 128 -10.01 -12.74 4.79
C SER A 128 -10.31 -12.80 6.29
N ASN A 129 -9.42 -12.28 7.14
CA ASN A 129 -9.64 -12.02 8.54
C ASN A 129 -10.14 -10.59 8.69
N GLU A 130 -11.44 -10.38 8.76
CA GLU A 130 -12.07 -9.05 8.71
C GLU A 130 -11.55 -8.11 9.80
N TYR A 131 -11.36 -8.60 11.02
CA TYR A 131 -10.85 -7.80 12.13
C TYR A 131 -9.61 -8.43 12.76
N GLN A 132 -8.60 -7.60 13.00
CA GLN A 132 -7.39 -7.95 13.74
C GLN A 132 -7.23 -7.01 14.95
N GLU A 133 -7.36 -7.57 16.13
CA GLU A 133 -7.35 -6.80 17.38
C GLU A 133 -6.07 -5.98 17.55
N GLU A 134 -4.94 -6.53 17.13
CA GLU A 134 -3.61 -5.88 17.20
C GLU A 134 -3.54 -4.56 16.42
N LEU A 135 -4.29 -4.43 15.31
CA LEU A 135 -4.32 -3.22 14.52
C LEU A 135 -5.16 -2.11 15.18
N GLY A 136 -6.35 -2.46 15.71
CA GLY A 136 -7.31 -1.48 16.20
C GLY A 136 -7.97 -0.66 15.08
N LYS A 137 -8.21 0.63 15.32
CA LYS A 137 -8.95 1.54 14.45
C LYS A 137 -8.10 2.71 13.98
N PHE A 138 -8.46 3.27 12.80
CA PHE A 138 -7.70 4.31 12.10
C PHE A 138 -8.61 5.43 11.59
N ASP A 139 -8.07 6.65 11.53
CA ASP A 139 -8.75 7.84 11.00
C ASP A 139 -8.54 7.99 9.50
N LEU A 140 -7.41 7.48 9.01
CA LEU A 140 -7.05 7.49 7.61
C LEU A 140 -6.52 6.11 7.20
N ILE A 141 -7.11 5.53 6.16
CA ILE A 141 -6.62 4.28 5.57
C ILE A 141 -6.20 4.57 4.13
N ILE A 142 -4.99 4.19 3.76
CA ILE A 142 -4.44 4.43 2.42
C ILE A 142 -4.02 3.12 1.76
N GLY A 143 -3.95 3.12 0.43
CA GLY A 143 -3.45 1.99 -0.34
C GLY A 143 -3.42 2.24 -1.84
N SER A 144 -2.68 1.42 -2.57
CA SER A 144 -2.51 1.57 -4.01
C SER A 144 -2.53 0.24 -4.74
N ASP A 145 -3.20 0.18 -5.89
CA ASP A 145 -3.29 -0.97 -6.81
C ASP A 145 -3.73 -2.30 -6.17
N LEU A 146 -4.71 -2.25 -5.26
CA LEU A 146 -5.15 -3.39 -4.44
C LEU A 146 -6.25 -4.24 -5.08
N LEU A 147 -6.99 -3.70 -6.07
CA LEU A 147 -8.19 -4.32 -6.63
C LEU A 147 -7.88 -5.11 -7.92
N TYR A 148 -6.95 -6.06 -7.87
CA TYR A 148 -6.52 -6.83 -9.04
C TYR A 148 -7.10 -8.26 -9.11
N GLU A 149 -7.69 -8.77 -8.03
CA GLU A 149 -8.40 -10.05 -8.00
C GLU A 149 -9.90 -9.88 -7.73
N ARG A 150 -10.68 -10.89 -8.14
CA ARG A 150 -12.17 -10.85 -8.11
C ARG A 150 -12.73 -10.59 -6.72
N ASP A 151 -12.13 -11.20 -5.70
CA ASP A 151 -12.65 -11.18 -4.34
C ASP A 151 -12.08 -10.03 -3.50
N HIS A 152 -11.02 -9.37 -3.98
CA HIS A 152 -10.40 -8.23 -3.31
C HIS A 152 -11.39 -7.10 -3.00
N ALA A 153 -12.36 -6.85 -3.89
CA ALA A 153 -13.35 -5.80 -3.67
C ALA A 153 -14.17 -6.01 -2.38
N ILE A 154 -14.52 -7.25 -2.06
CA ILE A 154 -15.30 -7.57 -0.85
C ILE A 154 -14.38 -7.72 0.36
N LEU A 155 -13.30 -8.48 0.22
CA LEU A 155 -12.36 -8.73 1.33
C LEU A 155 -11.76 -7.42 1.85
N LEU A 156 -11.25 -6.57 0.94
CA LEU A 156 -10.65 -5.29 1.30
C LEU A 156 -11.68 -4.33 1.91
N SER A 157 -12.89 -4.24 1.37
CA SER A 157 -13.91 -3.35 1.93
C SER A 157 -14.35 -3.78 3.34
N ASN A 158 -14.50 -5.08 3.61
CA ASN A 158 -14.80 -5.60 4.94
C ASN A 158 -13.65 -5.28 5.91
N PHE A 159 -12.42 -5.55 5.50
CA PHE A 159 -11.22 -5.27 6.30
C PHE A 159 -11.12 -3.76 6.62
N ILE A 160 -11.30 -2.89 5.63
CA ILE A 160 -11.30 -1.44 5.84
C ILE A 160 -12.41 -1.02 6.80
N ASN A 161 -13.64 -1.50 6.62
CA ASN A 161 -14.74 -1.17 7.51
C ASN A 161 -14.46 -1.63 8.95
N ALA A 162 -13.86 -2.82 9.12
CA ALA A 162 -13.48 -3.33 10.43
C ALA A 162 -12.46 -2.46 11.15
N HIS A 163 -11.54 -1.82 10.42
CA HIS A 163 -10.43 -1.03 10.96
C HIS A 163 -10.60 0.49 10.83
N ALA A 164 -11.65 0.99 10.20
CA ALA A 164 -11.96 2.42 10.15
C ALA A 164 -12.68 2.87 11.42
N ASN A 165 -12.32 4.06 11.92
CA ASN A 165 -13.13 4.78 12.93
C ASN A 165 -14.50 5.13 12.35
N ASP A 166 -15.49 5.44 13.21
CA ASP A 166 -16.82 5.87 12.76
C ASP A 166 -16.71 7.07 11.82
N LYS A 167 -15.82 8.00 12.16
CA LYS A 167 -15.41 9.10 11.30
C LYS A 167 -14.04 8.80 10.70
N ALA A 168 -14.02 8.50 9.44
CA ALA A 168 -12.78 8.08 8.77
C ALA A 168 -12.72 8.49 7.28
N MET A 169 -11.48 8.57 6.79
CA MET A 169 -11.16 8.76 5.37
C MET A 169 -10.40 7.54 4.85
N VAL A 170 -10.76 7.08 3.65
CA VAL A 170 -9.99 6.07 2.92
C VAL A 170 -9.54 6.66 1.59
N ILE A 171 -8.26 6.51 1.25
CA ILE A 171 -7.67 7.00 0.01
C ILE A 171 -7.05 5.82 -0.74
N LEU A 172 -7.63 5.46 -1.88
CA LEU A 172 -7.11 4.40 -2.73
C LEU A 172 -6.72 4.93 -4.10
N VAL A 173 -5.51 4.63 -4.53
CA VAL A 173 -5.06 4.89 -5.89
C VAL A 173 -5.22 3.63 -6.73
N ASN A 174 -6.03 3.71 -7.80
CA ASN A 174 -6.34 2.56 -8.63
C ASN A 174 -6.10 2.89 -10.12
N PRO A 175 -5.34 2.05 -10.86
CA PRO A 175 -5.04 2.24 -12.27
C PRO A 175 -6.19 1.82 -13.20
N ASN A 176 -7.45 2.02 -12.81
CA ASN A 176 -8.66 1.61 -13.56
C ASN A 176 -8.87 0.10 -13.68
N ARG A 177 -8.54 -0.68 -12.67
CA ARG A 177 -8.87 -2.10 -12.65
C ARG A 177 -10.38 -2.32 -12.49
N GLY A 178 -10.90 -3.40 -13.10
CA GLY A 178 -12.33 -3.65 -13.27
C GLY A 178 -13.17 -3.86 -11.99
N TYR A 179 -12.54 -3.99 -10.83
CA TYR A 179 -13.24 -4.26 -9.56
C TYR A 179 -13.57 -3.02 -8.74
N GLN A 180 -13.19 -1.83 -9.21
CA GLN A 180 -13.41 -0.56 -8.51
C GLN A 180 -14.88 -0.28 -8.21
N ALA A 181 -15.78 -0.48 -9.20
CA ALA A 181 -17.22 -0.23 -9.01
C ALA A 181 -17.84 -1.16 -7.95
N LYS A 182 -17.42 -2.43 -7.90
CA LYS A 182 -17.86 -3.40 -6.89
C LYS A 182 -17.39 -2.99 -5.50
N PHE A 183 -16.14 -2.55 -5.38
CA PHE A 183 -15.59 -2.04 -4.14
C PHE A 183 -16.33 -0.78 -3.65
N THR A 184 -16.54 0.20 -4.53
CA THR A 184 -17.29 1.42 -4.20
C THR A 184 -18.68 1.10 -3.68
N LYS A 185 -19.42 0.24 -4.38
CA LYS A 185 -20.77 -0.18 -3.94
C LYS A 185 -20.74 -0.82 -2.55
N GLN A 186 -19.74 -1.63 -2.25
CA GLN A 186 -19.61 -2.24 -0.93
C GLN A 186 -19.28 -1.18 0.15
N MET A 187 -18.38 -0.25 -0.12
CA MET A 187 -18.04 0.85 0.80
C MET A 187 -19.27 1.72 1.12
N GLU A 188 -20.12 1.98 0.12
CA GLU A 188 -21.39 2.70 0.31
C GLU A 188 -22.33 1.99 1.29
N THR A 189 -22.36 0.65 1.33
CA THR A 189 -23.15 -0.10 2.32
C THR A 189 -22.64 0.09 3.76
N PHE A 190 -21.39 0.47 3.93
CA PHE A 190 -20.77 0.80 5.21
C PHE A 190 -20.86 2.30 5.57
N GLY A 191 -21.62 3.08 4.78
CA GLY A 191 -21.84 4.50 5.04
C GLY A 191 -20.74 5.43 4.49
N PHE A 192 -19.83 4.93 3.66
CA PHE A 192 -18.83 5.78 3.02
C PHE A 192 -19.41 6.45 1.76
N VAL A 193 -19.08 7.72 1.59
CA VAL A 193 -19.37 8.49 0.39
C VAL A 193 -18.11 8.54 -0.49
N CYS A 194 -18.25 8.14 -1.75
CA CYS A 194 -17.13 8.10 -2.70
C CYS A 194 -17.03 9.38 -3.53
N SER A 195 -15.82 9.89 -3.65
CA SER A 195 -15.42 10.88 -4.65
C SER A 195 -14.10 10.46 -5.28
N PHE A 196 -13.72 11.05 -6.41
CA PHE A 196 -12.41 10.79 -7.00
C PHE A 196 -11.85 12.04 -7.67
N ILE A 197 -10.53 12.05 -7.81
CA ILE A 197 -9.79 13.05 -8.58
C ILE A 197 -8.81 12.35 -9.53
N GLU A 198 -8.49 12.99 -10.64
CA GLU A 198 -7.37 12.60 -11.49
C GLU A 198 -6.08 13.21 -10.94
N PRO A 199 -4.96 12.47 -10.90
CA PRO A 199 -3.67 13.03 -10.51
C PRO A 199 -3.30 14.18 -11.46
N GLN A 200 -3.01 15.35 -10.90
CA GLN A 200 -2.75 16.55 -11.72
C GLN A 200 -1.33 16.59 -12.30
N ASN A 201 -0.36 16.00 -11.59
CA ASN A 201 1.03 15.92 -12.04
C ASN A 201 1.47 14.46 -11.92
N THR A 202 1.87 13.88 -13.04
CA THR A 202 2.40 12.51 -13.14
C THR A 202 3.69 12.49 -13.97
N ASP A 203 4.39 13.63 -14.13
CA ASP A 203 5.61 13.76 -14.92
C ASP A 203 6.79 12.96 -14.33
N PHE A 204 6.68 12.55 -13.08
CA PHE A 204 7.63 11.65 -12.42
C PHE A 204 7.49 10.18 -12.84
N LEU A 205 6.39 9.82 -13.50
CA LEU A 205 6.18 8.46 -14.01
C LEU A 205 6.79 8.29 -15.40
N GLN A 206 7.22 7.07 -15.71
CA GLN A 206 7.78 6.74 -17.03
C GLN A 206 6.73 6.72 -18.14
N GLU A 207 5.48 6.42 -17.79
CA GLU A 207 4.36 6.30 -18.72
C GLU A 207 3.15 7.13 -18.23
N PRO A 208 2.30 7.64 -19.14
CA PRO A 208 1.11 8.39 -18.76
C PRO A 208 0.18 7.57 -17.85
N TYR A 209 -0.15 8.09 -16.69
CA TYR A 209 -1.03 7.44 -15.73
C TYR A 209 -2.50 7.67 -16.06
N LYS A 210 -3.28 6.60 -16.15
CA LYS A 210 -4.72 6.64 -16.47
C LYS A 210 -5.61 6.31 -15.28
N GLY A 211 -5.03 6.10 -14.11
CA GLY A 211 -5.75 5.78 -12.89
C GLY A 211 -6.33 7.01 -12.20
N LYS A 212 -6.99 6.77 -11.06
CA LYS A 212 -7.65 7.78 -10.25
C LYS A 212 -7.29 7.62 -8.79
N ILE A 213 -7.41 8.71 -8.04
CA ILE A 213 -7.34 8.74 -6.58
C ILE A 213 -8.78 8.77 -6.07
N PHE A 214 -9.22 7.67 -5.48
CA PHE A 214 -10.54 7.54 -4.88
C PHE A 214 -10.47 7.92 -3.41
N LYS A 215 -11.44 8.71 -2.96
CA LYS A 215 -11.61 9.13 -1.57
C LYS A 215 -12.97 8.65 -1.09
N TYR A 216 -12.97 7.95 0.04
CA TYR A 216 -14.17 7.48 0.70
C TYR A 216 -14.21 8.11 2.09
N SER A 217 -15.22 8.94 2.34
CA SER A 217 -15.40 9.59 3.64
C SER A 217 -16.63 9.06 4.36
N ARG A 218 -16.50 8.85 5.66
CA ARG A 218 -17.59 8.56 6.58
C ARG A 218 -17.53 9.56 7.73
N GLU A 219 -18.68 10.23 8.04
CA GLU A 219 -18.83 11.27 9.06
C GLU A 219 -19.63 10.79 10.28
#